data_d32d9a2a7aa2b2b3e85c693f8f94e9d4
#
_entry.id   d32d9a2a7aa2b2b3e85c693f8f94e9d4
#
_cell.length_a   1.000
_cell.length_b   1.000
_cell.length_c   1.000
_cell.angle_alpha   90.00
_cell.angle_beta   90.00
_cell.angle_gamma   90.00
#
_symmetry.space_group_name_H-M   'P 1'
#
loop_
_entity.id
_entity.type
_entity.pdbx_description
1 polymer ?
#
loop_
_entity_poly.entity_id
_entity_poly.type
_entity_poly.pdbx_seq_one_letter_code
_entity_poly.pdbx_strand_id
1 'polypeptide(L)'
;MMVSLWIVSLIKKDASIVDIFWGLGFVMVGWAAWKISDADSQRGTVLAVLTTLWGVRLGGYLWWRNHGKGEDFRYQAMRKHYGSKFALKSLFIVFGLQGALMWVVSLPVQLGQMTNNAKIGVVGVIGIVVWATGFLFESVGDIASHSVLHGTLKSRCHPSF
;
A
#
# COMPACT_ATOMS: atom_id res chain seq x y z
N MET A 1 3.37 -2.75 14.01
CA MET A 1 2.48 -2.06 13.05
C MET A 1 1.18 -2.83 12.82
N MET A 2 1.15 -4.07 12.28
CA MET A 2 -0.12 -4.77 11.95
C MET A 2 -1.03 -4.99 13.15
N VAL A 3 -0.48 -5.37 14.32
CA VAL A 3 -1.26 -5.52 15.57
C VAL A 3 -1.87 -4.18 16.02
N SER A 4 -1.11 -3.10 15.94
CA SER A 4 -1.61 -1.75 16.29
C SER A 4 -2.75 -1.32 15.36
N LEU A 5 -2.62 -1.57 14.05
CA LEU A 5 -3.68 -1.31 13.07
C LEU A 5 -4.92 -2.17 13.33
N TRP A 6 -4.72 -3.43 13.71
CA TRP A 6 -5.82 -4.30 14.11
C TRP A 6 -6.61 -3.73 15.30
N ILE A 7 -5.92 -3.27 16.36
CA ILE A 7 -6.57 -2.63 17.51
C ILE A 7 -7.38 -1.41 17.07
N VAL A 8 -6.79 -0.53 16.23
CA VAL A 8 -7.47 0.64 15.70
C VAL A 8 -8.69 0.24 14.86
N SER A 9 -8.60 -0.84 14.06
CA SER A 9 -9.70 -1.35 13.25
C SER A 9 -10.87 -1.86 14.09
N LEU A 10 -10.60 -2.42 15.26
CA LEU A 10 -11.64 -2.85 16.20
C LEU A 10 -12.38 -1.65 16.80
N ILE A 11 -11.63 -0.61 17.19
CA ILE A 11 -12.19 0.62 17.78
C ILE A 11 -13.06 1.36 16.74
N LYS A 12 -12.56 1.50 15.50
CA LYS A 12 -13.27 2.18 14.41
C LYS A 12 -14.31 1.31 13.72
N LYS A 13 -14.35 0.00 14.01
CA LYS A 13 -15.18 -1.00 13.33
C LYS A 13 -14.99 -1.01 11.81
N ASP A 14 -13.76 -0.73 11.36
CA ASP A 14 -13.38 -0.61 9.97
C ASP A 14 -12.03 -1.28 9.73
N ALA A 15 -12.03 -2.42 9.03
CA ALA A 15 -10.82 -3.15 8.69
C ALA A 15 -10.11 -2.60 7.43
N SER A 16 -10.79 -1.76 6.63
CA SER A 16 -10.23 -1.17 5.40
C SER A 16 -9.04 -0.24 5.66
N ILE A 17 -8.84 0.15 6.93
CA ILE A 17 -7.68 0.93 7.36
C ILE A 17 -6.37 0.24 6.95
N VAL A 18 -6.31 -1.09 6.96
CA VAL A 18 -5.10 -1.84 6.59
C VAL A 18 -4.64 -1.53 5.17
N ASP A 19 -5.58 -1.35 4.25
CA ASP A 19 -5.27 -1.08 2.84
C ASP A 19 -4.58 0.29 2.68
N ILE A 20 -5.01 1.30 3.44
CA ILE A 20 -4.41 2.65 3.44
C ILE A 20 -2.98 2.59 3.97
N PHE A 21 -2.77 1.86 5.05
CA PHE A 21 -1.47 1.74 5.69
C PHE A 21 -0.52 0.75 5.00
N TRP A 22 -0.98 0.05 3.98
CA TRP A 22 -0.16 -0.93 3.28
C TRP A 22 1.04 -0.27 2.59
N GLY A 23 0.81 0.82 1.86
CA GLY A 23 1.88 1.63 1.25
C GLY A 23 2.87 2.17 2.28
N LEU A 24 2.37 2.71 3.40
CA LEU A 24 3.22 3.22 4.48
C LEU A 24 4.03 2.10 5.16
N GLY A 25 3.51 0.89 5.20
CA GLY A 25 4.24 -0.28 5.70
C GLY A 25 5.50 -0.59 4.88
N PHE A 26 5.43 -0.49 3.55
CA PHE A 26 6.61 -0.62 2.69
C PHE A 26 7.62 0.50 2.94
N VAL A 27 7.18 1.72 3.18
CA VAL A 27 8.07 2.83 3.56
C VAL A 27 8.81 2.50 4.84
N MET A 28 8.10 2.01 5.87
CA MET A 28 8.73 1.62 7.14
C MET A 28 9.75 0.50 6.95
N VAL A 29 9.43 -0.54 6.18
CA VAL A 29 10.36 -1.64 5.88
C VAL A 29 11.56 -1.13 5.10
N GLY A 30 11.35 -0.28 4.09
CA GLY A 30 12.43 0.30 3.29
C GLY A 30 13.43 1.12 4.13
N TRP A 31 12.93 1.99 5.00
CA TRP A 31 13.81 2.77 5.89
C TRP A 31 14.44 1.95 7.00
N ALA A 32 13.75 0.93 7.51
CA ALA A 32 14.33 0.00 8.49
C ALA A 32 15.50 -0.79 7.88
N ALA A 33 15.32 -1.33 6.67
CA ALA A 33 16.36 -2.03 5.95
C ALA A 33 17.55 -1.10 5.63
N TRP A 34 17.26 0.13 5.20
CA TRP A 34 18.28 1.16 4.97
C TRP A 34 19.11 1.42 6.23
N LYS A 35 18.48 1.54 7.39
CA LYS A 35 19.18 1.80 8.66
C LYS A 35 20.01 0.60 9.15
N ILE A 36 19.55 -0.63 8.86
CA ILE A 36 20.24 -1.86 9.30
C ILE A 36 21.43 -2.20 8.40
N SER A 37 21.39 -1.80 7.14
CA SER A 37 22.39 -2.15 6.12
C SER A 37 23.65 -1.26 6.09
N ASP A 38 23.96 -0.49 7.13
CA ASP A 38 25.07 0.50 7.16
C ASP A 38 25.05 1.42 5.93
N ALA A 39 24.00 2.08 5.77
CA ALA A 39 23.35 2.64 4.62
C ALA A 39 23.96 3.87 3.96
N ASP A 40 25.26 4.07 3.93
CA ASP A 40 25.91 5.10 3.10
C ASP A 40 25.95 4.76 1.60
N SER A 41 25.20 3.72 1.17
CA SER A 41 25.11 3.38 -0.24
C SER A 41 24.12 4.28 -0.96
N GLN A 42 24.56 4.95 -2.01
CA GLN A 42 23.70 5.75 -2.91
C GLN A 42 22.49 4.95 -3.39
N ARG A 43 22.68 3.66 -3.69
CA ARG A 43 21.62 2.73 -4.12
C ARG A 43 20.58 2.49 -3.04
N GLY A 44 20.99 2.29 -1.78
CA GLY A 44 20.10 2.08 -0.65
C GLY A 44 19.19 3.30 -0.43
N THR A 45 19.78 4.50 -0.46
CA THR A 45 19.05 5.76 -0.33
C THR A 45 18.02 5.93 -1.45
N VAL A 46 18.41 5.67 -2.71
CA VAL A 46 17.48 5.75 -3.85
C VAL A 46 16.32 4.77 -3.70
N LEU A 47 16.59 3.52 -3.32
CA LEU A 47 15.53 2.54 -3.09
C LEU A 47 14.56 2.98 -1.97
N ALA A 48 15.07 3.51 -0.86
CA ALA A 48 14.23 4.02 0.22
C ALA A 48 13.38 5.20 -0.23
N VAL A 49 13.95 6.15 -0.99
CA VAL A 49 13.22 7.32 -1.54
C VAL A 49 12.14 6.88 -2.54
N LEU A 50 12.47 6.02 -3.50
CA LEU A 50 11.49 5.52 -4.48
C LEU A 50 10.34 4.77 -3.82
N THR A 51 10.65 3.92 -2.82
CA THR A 51 9.63 3.22 -2.01
C THR A 51 8.76 4.21 -1.25
N THR A 52 9.36 5.31 -0.74
CA THR A 52 8.61 6.36 -0.03
C THR A 52 7.65 7.08 -0.96
N LEU A 53 8.12 7.51 -2.12
CA LEU A 53 7.28 8.19 -3.11
C LEU A 53 6.08 7.33 -3.51
N TRP A 54 6.32 6.05 -3.81
CA TRP A 54 5.27 5.11 -4.17
C TRP A 54 4.31 4.85 -3.00
N GLY A 55 4.82 4.55 -1.81
CA GLY A 55 4.01 4.18 -0.65
C GLY A 55 3.15 5.33 -0.12
N VAL A 56 3.69 6.56 -0.10
CA VAL A 56 2.93 7.76 0.30
C VAL A 56 1.85 8.08 -0.74
N ARG A 57 2.17 7.99 -2.04
CA ARG A 57 1.17 8.19 -3.10
C ARG A 57 0.04 7.17 -2.98
N LEU A 58 0.36 5.88 -2.86
CA LEU A 58 -0.63 4.82 -2.75
C LEU A 58 -1.52 5.00 -1.50
N GLY A 59 -0.90 5.23 -0.33
CA GLY A 59 -1.63 5.47 0.91
C GLY A 59 -2.52 6.71 0.83
N GLY A 60 -2.02 7.81 0.25
CA GLY A 60 -2.77 9.04 0.03
C GLY A 60 -3.96 8.86 -0.92
N TYR A 61 -3.76 8.16 -2.03
CA TYR A 61 -4.82 7.82 -2.97
C TYR A 61 -5.90 6.94 -2.34
N LEU A 62 -5.52 5.89 -1.63
CA LEU A 62 -6.47 5.00 -0.96
C LEU A 62 -7.24 5.71 0.15
N TRP A 63 -6.57 6.57 0.92
CA TRP A 63 -7.23 7.40 1.92
C TRP A 63 -8.28 8.31 1.27
N TRP A 64 -7.89 9.05 0.22
CA TRP A 64 -8.79 9.94 -0.49
C TRP A 64 -9.97 9.20 -1.13
N ARG A 65 -9.73 8.06 -1.78
CA ARG A 65 -10.75 7.24 -2.42
C ARG A 65 -11.76 6.67 -1.43
N ASN A 66 -11.30 6.26 -0.26
CA ASN A 66 -12.12 5.58 0.75
C ASN A 66 -12.74 6.57 1.76
N HIS A 67 -12.28 7.82 1.77
CA HIS A 67 -12.79 8.83 2.70
C HIS A 67 -14.32 9.00 2.55
N GLY A 68 -15.04 8.85 3.66
CA GLY A 68 -16.51 8.99 3.70
C GLY A 68 -17.32 7.80 3.18
N LYS A 69 -16.69 6.70 2.72
CA LYS A 69 -17.42 5.54 2.15
C LYS A 69 -17.72 4.43 3.15
N GLY A 70 -17.21 4.50 4.38
CA GLY A 70 -17.32 3.42 5.36
C GLY A 70 -16.43 2.21 5.03
N GLU A 71 -16.65 1.11 5.75
CA GLU A 71 -15.87 -0.13 5.59
C GLU A 71 -16.07 -0.75 4.20
N ASP A 72 -14.99 -1.18 3.55
CA ASP A 72 -15.01 -1.86 2.24
C ASP A 72 -15.91 -3.12 2.28
N PHE A 73 -16.66 -3.35 1.20
CA PHE A 73 -17.64 -4.43 1.10
C PHE A 73 -17.04 -5.82 1.35
N ARG A 74 -15.76 -6.05 1.03
CA ARG A 74 -15.05 -7.31 1.29
C ARG A 74 -14.98 -7.60 2.79
N TYR A 75 -14.62 -6.59 3.59
CA TYR A 75 -14.52 -6.73 5.04
C TYR A 75 -15.90 -6.80 5.70
N GLN A 76 -16.90 -6.08 5.17
CA GLN A 76 -18.28 -6.22 5.60
C GLN A 76 -18.82 -7.64 5.37
N ALA A 77 -18.54 -8.24 4.20
CA ALA A 77 -18.91 -9.62 3.90
C ALA A 77 -18.24 -10.62 4.85
N MET A 78 -16.94 -10.44 5.11
CA MET A 78 -16.21 -11.26 6.08
C MET A 78 -16.77 -11.11 7.50
N ARG A 79 -17.13 -9.90 7.90
CA ARG A 79 -17.75 -9.61 9.21
C ARG A 79 -19.09 -10.32 9.36
N LYS A 80 -19.92 -10.31 8.30
CA LYS A 80 -21.20 -11.04 8.27
C LYS A 80 -20.98 -12.55 8.38
N HIS A 81 -19.97 -13.08 7.65
CA HIS A 81 -19.69 -14.51 7.64
C HIS A 81 -19.17 -15.04 8.99
N TYR A 82 -18.24 -14.32 9.62
CA TYR A 82 -17.59 -14.77 10.87
C TYR A 82 -18.29 -14.29 12.15
N GLY A 83 -19.21 -13.36 12.07
CA GLY A 83 -19.97 -12.83 13.22
C GLY A 83 -19.06 -12.33 14.35
N SER A 84 -19.34 -12.74 15.59
CA SER A 84 -18.58 -12.34 16.77
C SER A 84 -17.10 -12.79 16.74
N LYS A 85 -16.77 -13.85 15.99
CA LYS A 85 -15.39 -14.36 15.84
C LYS A 85 -14.56 -13.51 14.84
N PHE A 86 -15.17 -12.56 14.14
CA PHE A 86 -14.46 -11.73 13.15
C PHE A 86 -13.30 -10.95 13.77
N ALA A 87 -13.47 -10.42 14.98
CA ALA A 87 -12.43 -9.66 15.67
C ALA A 87 -11.11 -10.46 15.76
N LEU A 88 -11.16 -11.68 16.24
CA LEU A 88 -9.96 -12.52 16.37
C LEU A 88 -9.49 -13.06 15.01
N LYS A 89 -10.42 -13.49 14.14
CA LYS A 89 -10.06 -14.03 12.82
C LYS A 89 -9.43 -12.97 11.91
N SER A 90 -9.88 -11.72 11.99
CA SER A 90 -9.31 -10.63 11.19
C SER A 90 -7.83 -10.38 11.52
N LEU A 91 -7.41 -10.61 12.77
CA LEU A 91 -5.98 -10.51 13.12
C LEU A 91 -5.11 -11.42 12.25
N PHE A 92 -5.55 -12.66 12.00
CA PHE A 92 -4.78 -13.64 11.23
C PHE A 92 -5.05 -13.54 9.73
N ILE A 93 -6.33 -13.51 9.33
CA ILE A 93 -6.75 -13.59 7.91
C ILE A 93 -6.54 -12.26 7.18
N VAL A 94 -6.72 -11.13 7.87
CA VAL A 94 -6.55 -9.80 7.26
C VAL A 94 -5.16 -9.26 7.60
N PHE A 95 -4.91 -8.93 8.85
CA PHE A 95 -3.68 -8.24 9.26
C PHE A 95 -2.44 -9.13 9.22
N GLY A 96 -2.54 -10.39 9.63
CA GLY A 96 -1.44 -11.35 9.57
C GLY A 96 -1.04 -11.68 8.14
N LEU A 97 -2.02 -11.98 7.28
CA LEU A 97 -1.78 -12.23 5.86
C LEU A 97 -1.17 -11.00 5.17
N GLN A 98 -1.71 -9.81 5.41
CA GLN A 98 -1.19 -8.57 4.85
C GLN A 98 0.24 -8.28 5.31
N GLY A 99 0.54 -8.54 6.59
CA GLY A 99 1.91 -8.41 7.11
C GLY A 99 2.89 -9.39 6.46
N ALA A 100 2.49 -10.65 6.29
CA ALA A 100 3.30 -11.67 5.62
C ALA A 100 3.53 -11.31 4.14
N LEU A 101 2.49 -10.92 3.42
CA LEU A 101 2.60 -10.50 2.02
C LEU A 101 3.50 -9.26 1.88
N MET A 102 3.33 -8.27 2.76
CA MET A 102 4.17 -7.07 2.77
C MET A 102 5.64 -7.44 2.96
N TRP A 103 5.95 -8.34 3.90
CA TRP A 103 7.31 -8.79 4.14
C TRP A 103 7.89 -9.48 2.91
N VAL A 104 7.17 -10.43 2.30
CA VAL A 104 7.62 -11.15 1.09
C VAL A 104 7.81 -10.19 -0.09
N VAL A 105 6.84 -9.34 -0.36
CA VAL A 105 6.89 -8.40 -1.51
C VAL A 105 7.98 -7.33 -1.32
N SER A 106 8.34 -7.01 -0.09
CA SER A 106 9.43 -6.06 0.19
C SER A 106 10.84 -6.67 0.10
N LEU A 107 10.98 -8.01 -0.02
CA LEU A 107 12.29 -8.67 -0.11
C LEU A 107 13.22 -8.07 -1.18
N PRO A 108 12.79 -7.75 -2.41
CA PRO A 108 13.67 -7.13 -3.40
C PRO A 108 14.26 -5.79 -2.93
N VAL A 109 13.47 -4.99 -2.21
CA VAL A 109 13.92 -3.70 -1.64
C VAL A 109 14.94 -3.95 -0.52
N GLN A 110 14.65 -4.90 0.36
CA GLN A 110 15.54 -5.27 1.48
C GLN A 110 16.87 -5.82 0.96
N LEU A 111 16.84 -6.80 0.05
CA LEU A 111 18.04 -7.40 -0.55
C LEU A 111 18.84 -6.38 -1.37
N GLY A 112 18.14 -5.49 -2.08
CA GLY A 112 18.77 -4.42 -2.83
C GLY A 112 19.57 -3.45 -1.98
N GLN A 113 19.22 -3.31 -0.70
CA GLN A 113 19.91 -2.44 0.25
C GLN A 113 21.07 -3.13 1.00
N MET A 114 21.09 -4.47 1.06
CA MET A 114 22.14 -5.22 1.76
C MET A 114 23.50 -5.22 1.03
N THR A 115 23.57 -4.70 -0.19
CA THR A 115 24.80 -4.67 -0.98
C THR A 115 25.64 -3.44 -0.61
N ASN A 116 26.74 -3.65 0.10
CA ASN A 116 27.65 -2.58 0.54
C ASN A 116 28.27 -1.83 -0.64
N ASN A 117 28.39 -0.49 -0.53
CA ASN A 117 29.09 0.40 -1.46
C ASN A 117 28.65 0.34 -2.94
N ALA A 118 27.44 -0.09 -3.22
CA ALA A 118 26.95 -0.15 -4.59
C ALA A 118 26.62 1.26 -5.12
N LYS A 119 27.44 1.75 -6.05
CA LYS A 119 27.09 2.88 -6.91
C LYS A 119 25.94 2.46 -7.85
N ILE A 120 25.14 3.43 -8.28
CA ILE A 120 24.10 3.18 -9.27
C ILE A 120 24.78 2.97 -10.63
N GLY A 121 24.88 1.70 -11.04
CA GLY A 121 25.34 1.33 -12.37
C GLY A 121 24.21 1.37 -13.42
N VAL A 122 24.53 0.97 -14.65
CA VAL A 122 23.57 0.96 -15.76
C VAL A 122 22.29 0.19 -15.43
N VAL A 123 22.41 -0.96 -14.78
CA VAL A 123 21.24 -1.76 -14.34
C VAL A 123 20.36 -0.98 -13.35
N GLY A 124 20.98 -0.21 -12.45
CA GLY A 124 20.24 0.64 -11.51
C GLY A 124 19.48 1.76 -12.21
N VAL A 125 20.08 2.39 -13.24
CA VAL A 125 19.42 3.41 -14.05
C VAL A 125 18.23 2.82 -14.81
N ILE A 126 18.39 1.66 -15.44
CA ILE A 126 17.30 0.95 -16.10
C ILE A 126 16.18 0.64 -15.11
N GLY A 127 16.51 0.16 -13.90
CA GLY A 127 15.54 -0.10 -12.84
C GLY A 127 14.74 1.14 -12.44
N ILE A 128 15.40 2.31 -12.32
CA ILE A 128 14.72 3.59 -12.04
C ILE A 128 13.76 3.98 -13.18
N VAL A 129 14.16 3.81 -14.44
CA VAL A 129 13.30 4.10 -15.60
C VAL A 129 12.07 3.20 -15.62
N VAL A 130 12.26 1.90 -15.39
CA VAL A 130 11.14 0.93 -15.32
C VAL A 130 10.20 1.29 -14.16
N TRP A 131 10.77 1.61 -12.98
CA TRP A 131 9.99 2.05 -11.83
C TRP A 131 9.18 3.32 -12.14
N ALA A 132 9.82 4.34 -12.73
CA ALA A 132 9.15 5.60 -13.08
C ALA A 132 8.01 5.38 -14.08
N THR A 133 8.23 4.52 -15.07
CA THR A 133 7.19 4.13 -16.02
C THR A 133 6.01 3.47 -15.32
N GLY A 134 6.25 2.48 -14.45
CA GLY A 134 5.21 1.82 -13.66
C GLY A 134 4.47 2.78 -12.74
N PHE A 135 5.19 3.69 -12.08
CA PHE A 135 4.62 4.71 -11.20
C PHE A 135 3.68 5.67 -11.96
N LEU A 136 4.05 6.08 -13.18
CA LEU A 136 3.22 6.92 -14.02
C LEU A 136 1.97 6.19 -14.49
N PHE A 137 2.11 4.93 -14.97
CA PHE A 137 0.97 4.12 -15.39
C PHE A 137 -0.04 3.91 -14.26
N GLU A 138 0.43 3.57 -13.08
CA GLU A 138 -0.40 3.38 -11.90
C GLU A 138 -1.11 4.70 -11.51
N SER A 139 -0.38 5.83 -11.56
CA SER A 139 -0.94 7.15 -11.22
C SER A 139 -2.04 7.59 -12.18
N VAL A 140 -1.83 7.39 -13.48
CA VAL A 140 -2.82 7.69 -14.53
C VAL A 140 -4.01 6.73 -14.43
N GLY A 141 -3.77 5.43 -14.19
CA GLY A 141 -4.82 4.43 -14.03
C GLY A 141 -5.74 4.73 -12.85
N ASP A 142 -5.19 5.17 -11.74
CA ASP A 142 -5.94 5.57 -10.54
C ASP A 142 -6.87 6.74 -10.82
N ILE A 143 -6.39 7.78 -11.53
CA ILE A 143 -7.18 8.95 -11.93
C ILE A 143 -8.28 8.56 -12.92
N ALA A 144 -7.95 7.76 -13.93
CA ALA A 144 -8.90 7.30 -14.94
C ALA A 144 -10.03 6.46 -14.31
N SER A 145 -9.70 5.54 -13.41
CA SER A 145 -10.68 4.71 -12.71
C SER A 145 -11.66 5.57 -11.90
N HIS A 146 -11.16 6.61 -11.25
CA HIS A 146 -12.01 7.52 -10.48
C HIS A 146 -12.96 8.32 -11.39
N SER A 147 -12.49 8.84 -12.52
CA SER A 147 -13.32 9.61 -13.45
C SER A 147 -14.43 8.79 -14.09
N VAL A 148 -14.15 7.53 -14.45
CA VAL A 148 -15.14 6.58 -14.99
C VAL A 148 -16.23 6.27 -13.97
N LEU A 149 -15.87 6.00 -12.72
CA LEU A 149 -16.84 5.73 -11.65
C LEU A 149 -17.76 6.92 -11.41
N HIS A 150 -17.23 8.15 -11.37
CA HIS A 150 -18.04 9.36 -11.20
C HIS A 150 -18.94 9.65 -12.42
N GLY A 151 -18.44 9.43 -13.63
CA GLY A 151 -19.21 9.59 -14.86
C GLY A 151 -20.41 8.62 -14.93
N THR A 152 -20.19 7.35 -14.57
CA THR A 152 -21.23 6.32 -14.57
C THR A 152 -22.30 6.56 -13.50
N LEU A 153 -21.92 7.04 -12.32
CA LEU A 153 -22.88 7.40 -11.27
C LEU A 153 -23.73 8.60 -11.66
N LYS A 154 -23.14 9.61 -12.29
CA LYS A 154 -23.86 10.81 -12.76
C LYS A 154 -24.85 10.49 -13.87
N SER A 155 -24.52 9.57 -14.79
CA SER A 155 -25.44 9.14 -15.87
C SER A 155 -26.61 8.30 -15.35
N ARG A 156 -26.46 7.55 -14.25
CA ARG A 156 -27.55 6.79 -13.63
C ARG A 156 -28.49 7.65 -12.77
N CYS A 157 -28.00 8.78 -12.27
CA CYS A 157 -28.82 9.71 -11.46
C CYS A 157 -29.60 10.71 -12.31
N HIS A 158 -29.46 10.75 -13.63
CA HIS A 158 -30.23 11.60 -14.54
C HIS A 158 -30.97 10.74 -15.55
N PRO A 159 -32.15 10.16 -15.19
CA PRO A 159 -33.02 9.60 -16.21
C PRO A 159 -33.47 10.77 -17.06
N SER A 160 -33.09 10.76 -18.34
CA SER A 160 -33.69 11.64 -19.36
C SER A 160 -35.17 11.34 -19.44
N PHE A 161 -35.99 12.28 -18.98
CA PHE A 161 -37.39 12.37 -19.33
C PHE A 161 -37.53 12.79 -20.79
#